data_046b9b3a7a34ab5d163d832d9080a88f
#
_entry.id   046b9b3a7a34ab5d163d832d9080a88f
#
_cell.length_a   1.000
_cell.length_b   1.000
_cell.length_c   1.000
_cell.angle_alpha   90.00
_cell.angle_beta   90.00
_cell.angle_gamma   90.00
#
_symmetry.space_group_name_H-M   'P 1'
#
loop_
_entity.id
_entity.type
_entity.pdbx_description
1 polymer ?
#
loop_
_entity_poly.entity_id
_entity_poly.type
_entity_poly.pdbx_seq_one_letter_code
_entity_poly.pdbx_strand_id
1 'polypeptide(L)'
;RILLNLDRAADAATSVSGVPTNFTYTMLHSQTTNSNQVWNLNNLAWRYSVGNSEGTNGINFATAADPRLPVCVGGDATCRANGVTRTTRDDLTGPLHVQLVWPIRESPVALTSGIEARLIEAEAALRAQNAAGALTTLNTLRATVTGLVPLVDAGTAEARVTQLFRERAIWLFGRGYRTGDMRRLIRQYNRPATSVFPVGTWHKGGNYGTDVNFPIPQAEQNNPNVPAGQSCIDRNA
;
A
#
# COMPACT_ATOMS: atom_id res chain seq x y z
N ARG A 1 -0.14 -13.06 7.38
CA ARG A 1 -1.27 -12.24 6.85
C ARG A 1 -2.61 -12.74 7.37
N ILE A 2 -2.95 -14.02 7.17
CA ILE A 2 -4.23 -14.59 7.62
C ILE A 2 -4.42 -14.34 9.12
N LEU A 3 -3.42 -14.66 9.95
CA LEU A 3 -3.49 -14.44 11.39
C LEU A 3 -3.70 -12.98 11.78
N LEU A 4 -3.06 -12.03 11.09
CA LEU A 4 -3.34 -10.59 11.29
C LEU A 4 -4.79 -10.23 10.96
N ASN A 5 -5.32 -10.76 9.86
CA ASN A 5 -6.73 -10.51 9.48
C ASN A 5 -7.72 -11.13 10.47
N LEU A 6 -7.32 -12.18 11.19
CA LEU A 6 -8.07 -12.83 12.28
C LEU A 6 -7.83 -12.17 13.65
N ASP A 7 -7.17 -11.02 13.70
CA ASP A 7 -6.81 -10.30 14.94
C ASP A 7 -5.88 -11.09 15.89
N ARG A 8 -5.07 -11.99 15.33
CA ARG A 8 -4.13 -12.86 16.04
C ARG A 8 -2.69 -12.39 15.83
N ALA A 9 -2.38 -11.15 16.25
CA ALA A 9 -1.09 -10.52 15.98
C ALA A 9 0.09 -11.26 16.65
N ALA A 10 -0.07 -11.77 17.88
CA ALA A 10 0.95 -12.53 18.58
C ALA A 10 1.31 -13.83 17.84
N ASP A 11 0.31 -14.57 17.39
CA ASP A 11 0.52 -15.80 16.61
C ASP A 11 1.17 -15.50 15.26
N ALA A 12 0.78 -14.39 14.64
CA ALA A 12 1.39 -13.92 13.40
C ALA A 12 2.89 -13.63 13.59
N ALA A 13 3.27 -12.94 14.67
CA ALA A 13 4.66 -12.67 15.00
C ALA A 13 5.45 -13.96 15.26
N THR A 14 4.90 -14.89 16.03
CA THR A 14 5.50 -16.21 16.28
C THR A 14 5.74 -16.96 14.96
N SER A 15 4.78 -16.91 14.03
CA SER A 15 4.88 -17.61 12.73
C SER A 15 5.98 -17.06 11.81
N VAL A 16 6.45 -15.83 12.03
CA VAL A 16 7.45 -15.17 11.18
C VAL A 16 8.79 -14.92 11.89
N SER A 17 8.92 -15.27 13.18
CA SER A 17 10.10 -14.95 14.00
C SER A 17 11.41 -15.51 13.44
N GLY A 18 11.37 -16.66 12.75
CA GLY A 18 12.53 -17.26 12.12
C GLY A 18 12.85 -16.75 10.71
N VAL A 19 12.07 -15.83 10.15
CA VAL A 19 12.29 -15.32 8.79
C VAL A 19 13.37 -14.25 8.81
N PRO A 20 14.49 -14.42 8.08
CA PRO A 20 15.53 -13.40 8.00
C PRO A 20 15.00 -12.10 7.35
N THR A 21 15.46 -10.94 7.81
CA THR A 21 15.03 -9.64 7.26
C THR A 21 15.31 -9.49 5.76
N ASN A 22 16.40 -10.08 5.28
CA ASN A 22 16.77 -10.06 3.86
C ASN A 22 16.10 -11.15 3.01
N PHE A 23 15.25 -11.99 3.60
CA PHE A 23 14.49 -13.00 2.86
C PHE A 23 13.52 -12.35 1.87
N THR A 24 13.46 -12.90 0.65
CA THR A 24 12.49 -12.48 -0.35
C THR A 24 12.05 -13.69 -1.17
N TYR A 25 10.74 -13.88 -1.27
CA TYR A 25 10.14 -14.77 -2.27
C TYR A 25 9.59 -13.91 -3.40
N THR A 26 10.13 -14.11 -4.60
CA THR A 26 10.00 -13.15 -5.70
C THR A 26 9.26 -13.79 -6.87
N MET A 27 8.29 -13.07 -7.42
CA MET A 27 7.71 -13.36 -8.73
C MET A 27 8.59 -12.72 -9.81
N LEU A 28 9.05 -13.57 -10.74
CA LEU A 28 9.87 -13.14 -11.86
C LEU A 28 9.00 -12.72 -13.03
N HIS A 29 9.48 -11.73 -13.78
CA HIS A 29 8.86 -11.22 -14.98
C HIS A 29 9.82 -11.32 -16.17
N SER A 30 9.29 -11.23 -17.39
CA SER A 30 10.06 -11.27 -18.62
C SER A 30 9.64 -10.17 -19.59
N GLN A 31 10.51 -9.86 -20.53
CA GLN A 31 10.21 -8.84 -21.55
C GLN A 31 9.15 -9.31 -22.56
N THR A 32 9.02 -10.59 -22.78
CA THR A 32 8.25 -11.15 -23.90
C THR A 32 6.93 -11.77 -23.50
N THR A 33 6.88 -12.53 -22.40
CA THR A 33 5.73 -13.37 -22.08
C THR A 33 4.98 -12.99 -20.81
N ASN A 34 5.65 -12.38 -19.84
CA ASN A 34 5.05 -12.06 -18.53
C ASN A 34 5.62 -10.76 -17.97
N SER A 35 5.18 -9.65 -18.49
CA SER A 35 5.62 -8.34 -18.01
C SER A 35 5.10 -7.99 -16.62
N ASN A 36 5.90 -7.23 -15.87
CA ASN A 36 5.46 -6.64 -14.62
C ASN A 36 4.26 -5.71 -14.88
N GLN A 37 3.08 -6.07 -14.37
CA GLN A 37 1.85 -5.35 -14.65
C GLN A 37 1.79 -3.98 -13.95
N VAL A 38 2.49 -3.78 -12.82
CA VAL A 38 2.58 -2.46 -12.19
C VAL A 38 3.37 -1.52 -13.10
N TRP A 39 4.51 -1.98 -13.63
CA TRP A 39 5.26 -1.23 -14.63
C TRP A 39 4.42 -1.00 -15.89
N ASN A 40 3.79 -2.03 -16.42
CA ASN A 40 3.01 -1.93 -17.66
C ASN A 40 1.90 -0.88 -17.56
N LEU A 41 1.12 -0.91 -16.48
CA LEU A 41 -0.03 -0.03 -16.31
C LEU A 41 0.34 1.39 -15.87
N ASN A 42 1.45 1.57 -15.19
CA ASN A 42 1.90 2.89 -14.75
C ASN A 42 2.88 3.54 -15.73
N ASN A 43 4.01 2.86 -16.05
CA ASN A 43 5.10 3.44 -16.81
C ASN A 43 4.84 3.44 -18.33
N LEU A 44 4.12 2.44 -18.86
CA LEU A 44 3.89 2.28 -20.29
C LEU A 44 2.49 2.71 -20.72
N ALA A 45 1.45 2.23 -20.05
CA ALA A 45 0.05 2.47 -20.46
C ALA A 45 -0.57 3.70 -19.77
N TRP A 46 0.07 4.27 -18.73
CA TRP A 46 -0.35 5.49 -18.00
C TRP A 46 -1.74 5.42 -17.35
N ARG A 47 -2.31 4.23 -17.26
CA ARG A 47 -3.64 3.98 -16.70
C ARG A 47 -3.67 4.02 -15.18
N TYR A 48 -2.51 3.78 -14.55
CA TYR A 48 -2.30 3.98 -13.11
C TYR A 48 -1.34 5.13 -12.89
N SER A 49 -1.56 5.85 -11.82
CA SER A 49 -0.68 6.91 -11.34
C SER A 49 -0.48 6.70 -9.85
N VAL A 50 0.70 6.98 -9.34
CA VAL A 50 0.92 6.94 -7.88
C VAL A 50 0.00 7.96 -7.24
N GLY A 51 -0.78 7.54 -6.25
CA GLY A 51 -1.68 8.41 -5.50
C GLY A 51 -0.90 9.47 -4.72
N ASN A 52 -1.48 10.67 -4.59
CA ASN A 52 -0.86 11.74 -3.84
C ASN A 52 -1.92 12.55 -3.10
N SER A 53 -2.04 12.33 -1.81
CA SER A 53 -3.00 13.03 -0.95
C SER A 53 -4.44 12.98 -1.50
N GLU A 54 -4.89 11.78 -1.89
CA GLU A 54 -6.22 11.58 -2.45
C GLU A 54 -7.29 12.00 -1.42
N GLY A 55 -8.25 12.81 -1.85
CA GLY A 55 -9.21 13.43 -0.95
C GLY A 55 -8.53 14.36 0.06
N THR A 56 -9.01 14.35 1.28
CA THR A 56 -8.49 15.19 2.38
C THR A 56 -7.54 14.45 3.34
N ASN A 57 -7.50 13.11 3.30
CA ASN A 57 -6.79 12.27 4.25
C ASN A 57 -5.91 11.19 3.60
N GLY A 58 -5.76 11.21 2.28
CA GLY A 58 -4.89 10.27 1.56
C GLY A 58 -3.40 10.49 1.86
N ILE A 59 -2.62 9.42 1.77
CA ILE A 59 -1.17 9.49 1.92
C ILE A 59 -0.55 10.18 0.70
N ASN A 60 0.40 11.07 0.94
CA ASN A 60 1.15 11.80 -0.07
C ASN A 60 2.28 10.95 -0.70
N PHE A 61 1.96 9.80 -1.27
CA PHE A 61 2.96 8.86 -1.79
C PHE A 61 3.91 9.50 -2.81
N ALA A 62 3.36 10.27 -3.76
CA ALA A 62 4.16 10.85 -4.83
C ALA A 62 5.07 12.00 -4.38
N THR A 63 4.67 12.76 -3.35
CA THR A 63 5.41 13.93 -2.85
C THR A 63 6.10 13.67 -1.51
N ALA A 64 6.06 12.45 -0.98
CA ALA A 64 6.69 12.10 0.28
C ALA A 64 8.23 12.21 0.24
N ALA A 65 8.83 12.20 -0.94
CA ALA A 65 10.27 12.15 -1.16
C ALA A 65 10.94 11.00 -0.36
N ASP A 66 10.24 9.87 -0.25
CA ASP A 66 10.71 8.71 0.51
C ASP A 66 11.58 7.82 -0.38
N PRO A 67 12.86 7.54 -0.01
CA PRO A 67 13.75 6.74 -0.84
C PRO A 67 13.29 5.30 -1.07
N ARG A 68 12.36 4.77 -0.27
CA ARG A 68 11.74 3.46 -0.49
C ARG A 68 10.72 3.46 -1.62
N LEU A 69 10.22 4.63 -1.98
CA LEU A 69 9.24 4.83 -3.04
C LEU A 69 9.70 5.98 -3.95
N PRO A 70 10.72 5.73 -4.79
CA PRO A 70 11.12 6.72 -5.77
C PRO A 70 10.00 6.92 -6.80
N VAL A 71 9.60 8.18 -6.97
CA VAL A 71 8.54 8.63 -7.88
C VAL A 71 9.06 9.79 -8.70
N CYS A 72 8.76 9.81 -9.98
CA CYS A 72 8.97 10.97 -10.84
C CYS A 72 7.65 11.54 -11.36
N VAL A 73 7.65 12.80 -11.75
CA VAL A 73 6.49 13.44 -12.38
C VAL A 73 6.63 13.32 -13.90
N GLY A 74 5.58 12.84 -14.54
CA GLY A 74 5.56 12.63 -15.98
C GLY A 74 6.03 13.87 -16.75
N GLY A 75 6.98 13.67 -17.66
CA GLY A 75 7.60 14.73 -18.44
C GLY A 75 8.79 15.44 -17.77
N ASP A 76 9.10 15.17 -16.49
CA ASP A 76 10.35 15.65 -15.90
C ASP A 76 11.60 14.89 -16.41
N ALA A 77 12.80 15.38 -16.06
CA ALA A 77 14.05 14.78 -16.53
C ALA A 77 14.21 13.33 -16.02
N THR A 78 13.80 13.03 -14.79
CA THR A 78 13.90 11.70 -14.19
C THR A 78 12.97 10.71 -14.88
N CYS A 79 11.73 11.09 -15.15
CA CYS A 79 10.78 10.26 -15.90
C CYS A 79 11.28 10.00 -17.33
N ARG A 80 11.79 11.03 -18.04
CA ARG A 80 12.34 10.86 -19.39
C ARG A 80 13.55 9.92 -19.42
N ALA A 81 14.44 10.01 -18.42
CA ALA A 81 15.57 9.09 -18.28
C ALA A 81 15.12 7.63 -18.07
N ASN A 82 13.91 7.40 -17.55
CA ASN A 82 13.26 6.10 -17.40
C ASN A 82 12.27 5.77 -18.54
N GLY A 83 12.37 6.46 -19.68
CA GLY A 83 11.56 6.18 -20.88
C GLY A 83 10.13 6.69 -20.84
N VAL A 84 9.75 7.50 -19.85
CA VAL A 84 8.39 8.04 -19.71
C VAL A 84 8.38 9.52 -20.10
N THR A 85 7.87 9.81 -21.30
CA THR A 85 7.74 11.18 -21.83
C THR A 85 6.36 11.77 -21.57
N ARG A 86 5.37 10.94 -21.28
CA ARG A 86 3.98 11.38 -21.01
C ARG A 86 3.91 12.23 -19.74
N THR A 87 3.16 13.34 -19.82
CA THR A 87 3.02 14.30 -18.70
C THR A 87 1.76 14.08 -17.86
N THR A 88 0.71 13.54 -18.48
CA THR A 88 -0.60 13.38 -17.84
C THR A 88 -1.01 11.90 -17.80
N ARG A 89 -1.92 11.57 -16.89
CA ARG A 89 -2.63 10.29 -16.89
C ARG A 89 -3.34 10.04 -18.22
N ASP A 90 -3.72 8.81 -18.48
CA ASP A 90 -4.41 8.42 -19.72
C ASP A 90 -5.72 9.20 -19.93
N ASP A 91 -6.45 9.46 -18.84
CA ASP A 91 -7.71 10.22 -18.83
C ASP A 91 -7.54 11.77 -18.86
N LEU A 92 -6.33 12.25 -18.94
CA LEU A 92 -5.96 13.68 -18.99
C LEU A 92 -6.36 14.52 -17.75
N THR A 93 -6.82 13.90 -16.67
CA THR A 93 -7.37 14.61 -15.50
C THR A 93 -6.31 15.14 -14.53
N GLY A 94 -5.03 14.99 -14.80
CA GLY A 94 -3.96 15.50 -13.95
C GLY A 94 -2.60 14.91 -14.25
N PRO A 95 -1.57 15.27 -13.46
CA PRO A 95 -0.22 14.81 -13.68
C PRO A 95 -0.09 13.28 -13.52
N LEU A 96 0.75 12.68 -14.33
CA LEU A 96 1.17 11.31 -14.18
C LEU A 96 2.29 11.24 -13.13
N HIS A 97 2.07 10.51 -12.05
CA HIS A 97 3.12 10.15 -11.10
C HIS A 97 3.58 8.72 -11.36
N VAL A 98 4.85 8.57 -11.71
CA VAL A 98 5.43 7.30 -12.14
C VAL A 98 6.27 6.71 -11.03
N GLN A 99 5.95 5.49 -10.63
CA GLN A 99 6.77 4.74 -9.67
C GLN A 99 8.05 4.23 -10.35
N LEU A 100 9.15 4.29 -9.63
CA LEU A 100 10.46 3.78 -10.07
C LEU A 100 10.96 2.61 -9.18
N VAL A 101 10.06 2.03 -8.36
CA VAL A 101 10.34 0.79 -7.59
C VAL A 101 10.54 -0.39 -8.55
N TRP A 102 9.78 -0.40 -9.65
CA TRP A 102 9.89 -1.38 -10.73
C TRP A 102 10.04 -0.63 -12.06
N PRO A 103 11.27 -0.18 -12.39
CA PRO A 103 11.47 0.76 -13.50
C PRO A 103 11.42 0.12 -14.88
N ILE A 104 11.52 -1.20 -14.98
CA ILE A 104 11.55 -1.93 -16.26
C ILE A 104 10.55 -3.08 -16.29
N ARG A 105 10.23 -3.53 -17.51
CA ARG A 105 9.22 -4.55 -17.78
C ARG A 105 9.44 -5.86 -17.03
N GLU A 106 10.68 -6.28 -16.87
CA GLU A 106 11.10 -7.52 -16.20
C GLU A 106 11.40 -7.34 -14.69
N SER A 107 11.20 -6.16 -14.14
CA SER A 107 11.42 -5.92 -12.71
C SER A 107 10.69 -6.95 -11.84
N PRO A 108 11.40 -7.72 -11.00
CA PRO A 108 10.78 -8.74 -10.18
C PRO A 108 9.97 -8.12 -9.01
N VAL A 109 8.89 -8.78 -8.61
CA VAL A 109 8.05 -8.33 -7.50
C VAL A 109 8.16 -9.29 -6.32
N ALA A 110 8.51 -8.77 -5.16
CA ALA A 110 8.49 -9.55 -3.93
C ALA A 110 7.04 -9.83 -3.50
N LEU A 111 6.63 -11.09 -3.52
CA LEU A 111 5.33 -11.55 -3.03
C LEU A 111 5.27 -11.59 -1.50
N THR A 112 6.40 -11.95 -0.87
CA THR A 112 6.57 -11.95 0.58
C THR A 112 8.03 -11.68 0.91
N SER A 113 8.30 -11.08 2.05
CA SER A 113 9.65 -10.67 2.43
C SER A 113 9.86 -10.66 3.94
N GLY A 114 11.13 -10.70 4.36
CA GLY A 114 11.52 -10.49 5.75
C GLY A 114 11.17 -9.11 6.27
N ILE A 115 11.10 -8.10 5.39
CA ILE A 115 10.58 -6.77 5.75
C ILE A 115 9.14 -6.87 6.24
N GLU A 116 8.28 -7.62 5.54
CA GLU A 116 6.90 -7.87 5.99
C GLU A 116 6.89 -8.59 7.34
N ALA A 117 7.77 -9.57 7.55
CA ALA A 117 7.90 -10.26 8.83
C ALA A 117 8.22 -9.29 9.98
N ARG A 118 9.18 -8.38 9.79
CA ARG A 118 9.49 -7.33 10.80
C ARG A 118 8.32 -6.39 11.04
N LEU A 119 7.57 -6.02 10.00
CA LEU A 119 6.36 -5.19 10.16
C LEU A 119 5.24 -5.91 10.93
N ILE A 120 5.12 -7.22 10.79
CA ILE A 120 4.20 -8.05 11.59
C ILE A 120 4.63 -8.06 13.05
N GLU A 121 5.92 -8.23 13.34
CA GLU A 121 6.45 -8.20 14.69
C GLU A 121 6.29 -6.83 15.36
N ALA A 122 6.53 -5.75 14.62
CA ALA A 122 6.29 -4.39 15.12
C ALA A 122 4.82 -4.15 15.46
N GLU A 123 3.89 -4.68 14.66
CA GLU A 123 2.46 -4.61 14.94
C GLU A 123 2.08 -5.40 16.19
N ALA A 124 2.59 -6.62 16.32
CA ALA A 124 2.36 -7.44 17.50
C ALA A 124 2.92 -6.79 18.77
N ALA A 125 4.09 -6.16 18.70
CA ALA A 125 4.66 -5.42 19.82
C ALA A 125 3.77 -4.25 20.25
N LEU A 126 3.22 -3.46 19.30
CA LEU A 126 2.25 -2.40 19.64
C LEU A 126 1.00 -2.95 20.29
N ARG A 127 0.47 -4.07 19.81
CA ARG A 127 -0.71 -4.75 20.38
C ARG A 127 -0.44 -5.25 21.81
N ALA A 128 0.79 -5.66 22.08
CA ALA A 128 1.28 -6.04 23.40
C ALA A 128 1.70 -4.84 24.29
N GLN A 129 1.36 -3.61 23.88
CA GLN A 129 1.74 -2.35 24.57
C GLN A 129 3.25 -2.11 24.69
N ASN A 130 4.06 -2.81 23.91
CA ASN A 130 5.50 -2.60 23.81
C ASN A 130 5.84 -1.61 22.70
N ALA A 131 5.55 -0.34 22.92
CA ALA A 131 5.80 0.74 21.97
C ALA A 131 7.29 0.91 21.65
N ALA A 132 8.16 0.74 22.63
CA ALA A 132 9.61 0.85 22.44
C ALA A 132 10.14 -0.26 21.54
N GLY A 133 9.68 -1.51 21.72
CA GLY A 133 10.05 -2.64 20.86
C GLY A 133 9.57 -2.44 19.41
N ALA A 134 8.34 -1.97 19.23
CA ALA A 134 7.82 -1.64 17.91
C ALA A 134 8.64 -0.58 17.20
N LEU A 135 8.96 0.52 17.89
CA LEU A 135 9.76 1.61 17.35
C LEU A 135 11.19 1.15 17.00
N THR A 136 11.81 0.34 17.85
CA THR A 136 13.12 -0.27 17.58
C THR A 136 13.09 -1.11 16.31
N THR A 137 12.10 -1.96 16.14
CA THR A 137 11.95 -2.81 14.94
C THR A 137 11.79 -1.95 13.68
N LEU A 138 10.93 -0.92 13.71
CA LEU A 138 10.75 0.00 12.59
C LEU A 138 12.05 0.75 12.25
N ASN A 139 12.77 1.24 13.25
CA ASN A 139 14.02 1.97 13.04
C ASN A 139 15.14 1.06 12.55
N THR A 140 15.18 -0.20 12.96
CA THR A 140 16.10 -1.20 12.40
C THR A 140 15.85 -1.40 10.90
N LEU A 141 14.59 -1.50 10.48
CA LEU A 141 14.26 -1.54 9.05
C LEU A 141 14.67 -0.24 8.34
N ARG A 142 14.37 0.92 8.90
CA ARG A 142 14.73 2.22 8.29
C ARG A 142 16.23 2.40 8.11
N ALA A 143 17.02 1.90 9.05
CA ALA A 143 18.48 1.94 8.97
C ALA A 143 19.07 1.15 7.80
N THR A 144 18.30 0.24 7.19
CA THR A 144 18.71 -0.49 5.98
C THR A 144 18.61 0.33 4.70
N VAL A 145 18.03 1.53 4.76
CA VAL A 145 17.81 2.40 3.58
C VAL A 145 18.52 3.73 3.79
N THR A 146 19.48 4.03 2.94
CA THR A 146 20.20 5.31 2.96
C THR A 146 19.25 6.49 2.80
N GLY A 147 19.42 7.51 3.63
CA GLY A 147 18.61 8.73 3.60
C GLY A 147 17.34 8.69 4.45
N LEU A 148 16.97 7.54 5.04
CA LEU A 148 15.88 7.50 6.00
C LEU A 148 16.37 7.88 7.40
N VAL A 149 15.75 8.92 7.97
CA VAL A 149 15.98 9.28 9.38
C VAL A 149 15.18 8.37 10.31
N PRO A 150 15.68 8.06 11.52
CA PRO A 150 14.90 7.29 12.50
C PRO A 150 13.57 7.98 12.84
N LEU A 151 12.56 7.18 13.09
CA LEU A 151 11.29 7.63 13.64
C LEU A 151 11.47 8.01 15.12
N VAL A 152 10.77 9.06 15.54
CA VAL A 152 10.57 9.38 16.97
C VAL A 152 9.27 8.74 17.43
N ASP A 153 9.16 8.43 18.72
CA ASP A 153 7.90 7.93 19.28
C ASP A 153 6.78 8.95 19.08
N ALA A 154 5.68 8.50 18.52
CA ALA A 154 4.53 9.33 18.21
C ALA A 154 3.69 9.76 19.46
N GLY A 155 4.07 9.32 20.66
CA GLY A 155 3.55 9.77 21.94
C GLY A 155 2.27 9.04 22.39
N THR A 156 1.23 8.92 21.56
CA THR A 156 -0.02 8.24 21.91
C THR A 156 -0.17 6.89 21.23
N ALA A 157 -0.96 5.99 21.81
CA ALA A 157 -1.24 4.69 21.21
C ALA A 157 -1.82 4.84 19.80
N GLU A 158 -2.71 5.80 19.63
CA GLU A 158 -3.34 6.10 18.35
C GLU A 158 -2.34 6.58 17.29
N ALA A 159 -1.47 7.51 17.66
CA ALA A 159 -0.46 8.05 16.75
C ALA A 159 0.60 7.00 16.39
N ARG A 160 0.95 6.09 17.31
CA ARG A 160 1.86 4.96 17.05
C ARG A 160 1.28 3.97 16.03
N VAL A 161 -0.02 3.67 16.13
CA VAL A 161 -0.73 2.86 15.13
C VAL A 161 -0.71 3.56 13.77
N THR A 162 -0.99 4.86 13.72
CA THR A 162 -0.93 5.64 12.48
C THR A 162 0.47 5.60 11.87
N GLN A 163 1.51 5.77 12.69
CA GLN A 163 2.92 5.70 12.28
C GLN A 163 3.26 4.33 11.70
N LEU A 164 2.88 3.23 12.38
CA LEU A 164 3.11 1.86 11.90
C LEU A 164 2.42 1.63 10.54
N PHE A 165 1.15 1.99 10.41
CA PHE A 165 0.42 1.75 9.16
C PHE A 165 0.89 2.66 8.01
N ARG A 166 1.46 3.82 8.30
CA ARG A 166 2.17 4.62 7.30
C ARG A 166 3.47 3.93 6.84
N GLU A 167 4.26 3.40 7.77
CA GLU A 167 5.46 2.60 7.43
C GLU A 167 5.08 1.38 6.58
N ARG A 168 4.05 0.63 6.98
CA ARG A 168 3.53 -0.51 6.20
C ARG A 168 3.11 -0.09 4.79
N ALA A 169 2.41 1.03 4.65
CA ALA A 169 1.93 1.52 3.36
C ALA A 169 3.07 1.81 2.38
N ILE A 170 4.20 2.33 2.87
CA ILE A 170 5.36 2.65 2.03
C ILE A 170 6.21 1.39 1.77
N TRP A 171 6.56 0.61 2.80
CA TRP A 171 7.35 -0.62 2.65
C TRP A 171 6.68 -1.65 1.73
N LEU A 172 5.36 -1.71 1.75
CA LEU A 172 4.56 -2.69 1.01
C LEU A 172 3.82 -2.07 -0.18
N PHE A 173 4.28 -0.90 -0.64
CA PHE A 173 3.68 -0.18 -1.76
C PHE A 173 3.54 -1.07 -3.00
N GLY A 174 2.38 -0.97 -3.68
CA GLY A 174 2.09 -1.66 -4.94
C GLY A 174 2.00 -3.19 -4.86
N ARG A 175 2.01 -3.79 -3.65
CA ARG A 175 2.00 -5.25 -3.44
C ARG A 175 0.64 -5.78 -2.96
N GLY A 176 -0.44 -5.00 -3.07
CA GLY A 176 -1.79 -5.42 -2.73
C GLY A 176 -2.16 -5.44 -1.24
N TYR A 177 -1.36 -4.81 -0.37
CA TYR A 177 -1.60 -4.84 1.08
C TYR A 177 -2.51 -3.73 1.59
N ARG A 178 -2.52 -2.56 0.91
CA ARG A 178 -3.09 -1.33 1.45
C ARG A 178 -4.56 -1.44 1.83
N THR A 179 -5.40 -2.00 0.97
CA THR A 179 -6.84 -2.14 1.24
C THR A 179 -7.10 -3.02 2.46
N GLY A 180 -6.39 -4.14 2.58
CA GLY A 180 -6.49 -5.01 3.75
C GLY A 180 -6.06 -4.31 5.04
N ASP A 181 -4.97 -3.55 5.01
CA ASP A 181 -4.48 -2.77 6.15
C ASP A 181 -5.48 -1.66 6.55
N MET A 182 -6.08 -0.97 5.58
CA MET A 182 -7.12 0.03 5.87
C MET A 182 -8.35 -0.60 6.51
N ARG A 183 -8.80 -1.75 6.04
CA ARG A 183 -9.92 -2.47 6.66
C ARG A 183 -9.59 -2.95 8.07
N ARG A 184 -8.35 -3.38 8.34
CA ARG A 184 -7.90 -3.73 9.70
C ARG A 184 -7.88 -2.53 10.63
N LEU A 185 -7.51 -1.34 10.15
CA LEU A 185 -7.61 -0.10 10.93
C LEU A 185 -9.04 0.17 11.41
N ILE A 186 -10.05 -0.12 10.60
CA ILE A 186 -11.45 0.01 10.99
C ILE A 186 -11.83 -1.09 11.99
N ARG A 187 -11.65 -2.36 11.65
CA ARG A 187 -12.14 -3.51 12.42
C ARG A 187 -11.40 -3.76 13.73
N GLN A 188 -10.07 -3.58 13.72
CA GLN A 188 -9.19 -4.02 14.81
C GLN A 188 -8.70 -2.85 15.66
N TYR A 189 -8.72 -1.63 15.11
CA TYR A 189 -8.25 -0.42 15.79
C TYR A 189 -9.34 0.63 15.96
N ASN A 190 -10.60 0.29 15.66
CA ASN A 190 -11.79 1.12 15.84
C ASN A 190 -11.67 2.51 15.17
N ARG A 191 -10.97 2.60 14.01
CA ARG A 191 -10.87 3.86 13.28
C ARG A 191 -12.13 4.10 12.48
N PRO A 192 -12.68 5.33 12.46
CA PRO A 192 -13.74 5.68 11.53
C PRO A 192 -13.32 5.45 10.09
N ALA A 193 -14.17 4.87 9.25
CA ALA A 193 -13.87 4.64 7.83
C ALA A 193 -13.44 5.94 7.13
N THR A 194 -14.06 7.06 7.48
CA THR A 194 -13.75 8.39 6.96
C THR A 194 -12.38 8.94 7.36
N SER A 195 -11.72 8.37 8.37
CA SER A 195 -10.34 8.73 8.73
C SER A 195 -9.31 7.84 8.04
N VAL A 196 -9.74 6.72 7.45
CA VAL A 196 -8.86 5.68 6.89
C VAL A 196 -8.93 5.66 5.36
N PHE A 197 -10.13 5.65 4.79
CA PHE A 197 -10.37 5.70 3.36
C PHE A 197 -10.46 7.15 2.86
N PRO A 198 -10.09 7.44 1.62
CA PRO A 198 -10.17 8.79 1.06
C PRO A 198 -11.59 9.36 1.17
N VAL A 199 -11.70 10.62 1.60
CA VAL A 199 -12.95 11.39 1.69
C VAL A 199 -12.77 12.75 1.03
N GLY A 200 -13.88 13.42 0.74
CA GLY A 200 -13.87 14.72 0.08
C GLY A 200 -13.85 14.60 -1.44
N THR A 201 -13.38 15.63 -2.12
CA THR A 201 -13.48 15.74 -3.56
C THR A 201 -12.61 14.74 -4.31
N TRP A 202 -13.20 14.06 -5.27
CA TRP A 202 -12.51 13.19 -6.20
C TRP A 202 -12.03 13.96 -7.43
N HIS A 203 -10.86 13.64 -7.96
CA HIS A 203 -10.21 14.39 -9.04
C HIS A 203 -10.98 14.43 -10.37
N LYS A 204 -11.97 13.54 -10.55
CA LYS A 204 -12.87 13.55 -11.74
C LYS A 204 -14.20 14.26 -11.49
N GLY A 205 -14.36 14.93 -10.35
CA GLY A 205 -15.60 15.59 -9.93
C GLY A 205 -16.44 14.73 -8.98
N GLY A 206 -17.24 15.39 -8.14
CA GLY A 206 -17.96 14.75 -7.06
C GLY A 206 -17.05 14.38 -5.87
N ASN A 207 -17.50 13.49 -5.02
CA ASN A 207 -16.79 13.07 -3.81
C ASN A 207 -16.47 11.57 -3.85
N TYR A 208 -15.47 11.17 -3.07
CA TYR A 208 -15.23 9.75 -2.78
C TYR A 208 -16.47 9.13 -2.14
N GLY A 209 -16.76 7.86 -2.52
CA GLY A 209 -17.84 7.08 -1.93
C GLY A 209 -17.51 6.56 -0.52
N THR A 210 -18.42 5.80 0.03
CA THR A 210 -18.30 5.20 1.38
C THR A 210 -17.86 3.73 1.35
N ASP A 211 -17.56 3.19 0.19
CA ASP A 211 -17.19 1.78 0.04
C ASP A 211 -15.80 1.52 0.64
N VAL A 212 -15.71 0.50 1.46
CA VAL A 212 -14.47 0.01 2.08
C VAL A 212 -13.99 -1.32 1.49
N ASN A 213 -14.71 -1.81 0.47
CA ASN A 213 -14.43 -3.01 -0.31
C ASN A 213 -14.44 -2.70 -1.81
N PHE A 214 -13.84 -3.58 -2.61
CA PHE A 214 -14.10 -3.58 -4.04
C PHE A 214 -15.53 -4.05 -4.29
N PRO A 215 -16.32 -3.31 -5.09
CA PRO A 215 -17.65 -3.78 -5.48
C PRO A 215 -17.53 -5.05 -6.34
N ILE A 216 -18.53 -5.91 -6.23
CA ILE A 216 -18.63 -7.06 -7.12
C ILE A 216 -18.84 -6.55 -8.55
N PRO A 217 -18.13 -7.10 -9.54
CA PRO A 217 -18.35 -6.74 -10.93
C PRO A 217 -19.80 -6.90 -11.34
N GLN A 218 -20.32 -5.99 -12.15
CA GLN A 218 -21.72 -6.03 -12.59
C GLN A 218 -22.10 -7.34 -13.29
N ALA A 219 -21.14 -7.98 -13.97
CA ALA A 219 -21.33 -9.30 -14.55
C ALA A 219 -21.72 -10.37 -13.51
N GLU A 220 -21.10 -10.32 -12.33
CA GLU A 220 -21.45 -11.22 -11.23
C GLU A 220 -22.77 -10.83 -10.54
N GLN A 221 -23.12 -9.54 -10.50
CA GLN A 221 -24.43 -9.11 -10.00
C GLN A 221 -25.58 -9.62 -10.88
N ASN A 222 -25.33 -9.79 -12.17
CA ASN A 222 -26.27 -10.33 -13.14
C ASN A 222 -26.16 -11.86 -13.32
N ASN A 223 -25.31 -12.52 -12.57
CA ASN A 223 -25.14 -13.98 -12.65
C ASN A 223 -26.40 -14.68 -12.11
N PRO A 224 -27.08 -15.53 -12.90
CA PRO A 224 -28.32 -16.22 -12.49
C PRO A 224 -28.14 -17.18 -11.31
N ASN A 225 -26.86 -17.54 -11.00
CA ASN A 225 -26.55 -18.39 -9.84
C ASN A 225 -26.39 -17.60 -8.54
N VAL A 226 -26.43 -16.28 -8.59
CA VAL A 226 -26.42 -15.43 -7.38
C VAL A 226 -27.87 -15.28 -6.92
N PRO A 227 -28.22 -15.70 -5.70
CA PRO A 227 -29.59 -15.61 -5.20
C PRO A 227 -30.11 -14.16 -5.25
N ALA A 228 -31.35 -14.00 -5.73
CA ALA A 228 -31.99 -12.69 -5.80
C ALA A 228 -32.01 -12.02 -4.41
N GLY A 229 -31.60 -10.77 -4.34
CA GLY A 229 -31.55 -9.98 -3.09
C GLY A 229 -30.27 -10.17 -2.26
N GLN A 230 -29.34 -11.03 -2.65
CA GLN A 230 -27.99 -11.03 -2.08
C GLN A 230 -27.17 -9.92 -2.74
N SER A 231 -27.15 -8.77 -2.11
CA SER A 231 -26.14 -7.75 -2.37
C SER A 231 -24.82 -8.28 -1.81
N CYS A 232 -23.93 -8.72 -2.70
CA CYS A 232 -22.57 -9.07 -2.29
C CYS A 232 -21.70 -7.82 -2.06
N ILE A 233 -22.30 -6.66 -1.92
CA ILE A 233 -21.60 -5.43 -1.53
C ILE A 233 -21.57 -5.39 -0.01
N ASP A 234 -20.60 -6.06 0.56
CA ASP A 234 -20.30 -5.91 1.97
C ASP A 234 -19.56 -4.58 2.16
N ARG A 235 -20.26 -3.60 2.71
CA ARG A 235 -19.70 -2.29 3.07
C ARG A 235 -19.06 -2.28 4.46
N ASN A 236 -19.15 -3.38 5.17
CA ASN A 236 -18.45 -3.54 6.44
C ASN A 236 -16.95 -3.82 6.17
N ALA A 237 -16.11 -3.23 6.98
CA ALA A 237 -14.67 -3.44 6.90
C ALA A 237 -14.27 -4.82 7.39
#